data_d12d9ac6bcd9fc4217140e6e92417fec
#
_entry.id   d12d9ac6bcd9fc4217140e6e92417fec
#
_cell.length_a   1.000
_cell.length_b   1.000
_cell.length_c   1.000
_cell.angle_alpha   90.00
_cell.angle_beta   90.00
_cell.angle_gamma   90.00
#
_symmetry.space_group_name_H-M   'P 1'
#
loop_
_entity.id
_entity.type
_entity.pdbx_description
1 polymer ?
#
loop_
_entity_poly.entity_id
_entity_poly.type
_entity_poly.pdbx_seq_one_letter_code
_entity_poly.pdbx_strand_id
1 'polypeptide(L)'
;MIDEFKTIKSEGEGYYTEKRSKFLAFAHHVETVEQIKDLLANYRKKYYDARHVCYAYMLGPERTEFRANDDGEPSSTAGKPILGQINSNELTDILIVVVRYYGGVNLGTSGLIVAYREAASDAIAHAEVETRQVEEVITYSFAYPLMNEVMRIVKEMQPRIISQTYDNTCEIRLSIRKSEAEQLKSRLSNLSFE
;
A
#
# COMPACT_ATOMS: atom_id res chain seq x y z
N MET A 1 -2.53 18.59 -1.53
CA MET A 1 -1.54 17.72 -0.84
C MET A 1 -2.22 16.45 -0.36
N ILE A 2 -1.73 15.28 -0.77
CA ILE A 2 -2.26 14.00 -0.30
C ILE A 2 -1.71 13.73 1.10
N ASP A 3 -2.58 13.53 2.03
CA ASP A 3 -2.31 13.46 3.46
C ASP A 3 -2.85 12.15 4.09
N GLU A 4 -3.76 11.48 3.39
CA GLU A 4 -4.33 10.21 3.76
C GLU A 4 -4.39 9.27 2.57
N PHE A 5 -4.36 7.97 2.83
CA PHE A 5 -4.56 6.96 1.81
C PHE A 5 -5.23 5.72 2.41
N LYS A 6 -5.90 4.97 1.54
CA LYS A 6 -6.53 3.70 1.92
C LYS A 6 -5.65 2.54 1.48
N THR A 7 -5.50 1.57 2.36
CA THR A 7 -4.79 0.32 2.10
C THR A 7 -5.50 -0.82 2.82
N ILE A 8 -4.95 -2.02 2.77
CA ILE A 8 -5.47 -3.15 3.54
C ILE A 8 -4.56 -3.40 4.75
N LYS A 9 -5.18 -3.61 5.91
CA LYS A 9 -4.49 -3.95 7.16
C LYS A 9 -4.18 -5.43 7.23
N SER A 10 -5.08 -6.27 6.71
CA SER A 10 -4.93 -7.72 6.68
C SER A 10 -5.11 -8.25 5.27
N GLU A 11 -4.49 -9.41 5.00
CA GLU A 11 -4.63 -10.11 3.74
C GLU A 11 -6.08 -10.55 3.51
N GLY A 12 -6.48 -10.57 2.23
CA GLY A 12 -7.78 -11.07 1.83
C GLY A 12 -7.66 -12.15 0.77
N GLU A 13 -8.48 -13.17 0.87
CA GLU A 13 -8.59 -14.21 -0.14
C GLU A 13 -9.96 -14.17 -0.80
N GLY A 14 -9.98 -14.37 -2.12
CA GLY A 14 -11.18 -14.39 -2.93
C GLY A 14 -11.22 -15.59 -3.86
N TYR A 15 -12.40 -15.92 -4.30
CA TYR A 15 -12.63 -17.06 -5.17
C TYR A 15 -13.75 -16.75 -6.18
N TYR A 16 -13.54 -17.20 -7.40
CA TYR A 16 -14.56 -17.13 -8.44
C TYR A 16 -14.44 -18.35 -9.35
N THR A 17 -15.54 -18.89 -9.81
CA THR A 17 -15.56 -20.03 -10.71
C THR A 17 -16.55 -19.78 -11.84
N GLU A 18 -16.17 -20.17 -13.04
CA GLU A 18 -16.98 -20.07 -14.25
C GLU A 18 -16.60 -21.20 -15.21
N LYS A 19 -17.58 -21.97 -15.67
CA LYS A 19 -17.37 -23.07 -16.62
C LYS A 19 -16.19 -23.97 -16.23
N ARG A 20 -16.10 -24.33 -14.95
CA ARG A 20 -15.04 -25.15 -14.30
C ARG A 20 -13.66 -24.50 -14.24
N SER A 21 -13.46 -23.31 -14.79
CA SER A 21 -12.26 -22.53 -14.47
C SER A 21 -12.35 -22.01 -13.05
N LYS A 22 -11.22 -22.05 -12.34
CA LYS A 22 -11.11 -21.57 -10.94
C LYS A 22 -10.15 -20.40 -10.87
N PHE A 23 -10.58 -19.36 -10.17
CA PHE A 23 -9.82 -18.12 -9.98
C PHE A 23 -9.62 -17.89 -8.49
N LEU A 24 -8.37 -18.03 -8.03
CA LEU A 24 -8.00 -17.85 -6.63
C LEU A 24 -7.31 -16.49 -6.51
N ALA A 25 -7.90 -15.57 -5.76
CA ALA A 25 -7.39 -14.22 -5.60
C ALA A 25 -6.78 -14.01 -4.21
N PHE A 26 -5.67 -13.28 -4.15
CA PHE A 26 -4.94 -13.00 -2.93
C PHE A 26 -4.55 -11.53 -2.90
N ALA A 27 -5.02 -10.79 -1.89
CA ALA A 27 -4.69 -9.39 -1.69
C ALA A 27 -3.69 -9.26 -0.54
N HIS A 28 -2.58 -8.56 -0.79
CA HIS A 28 -1.51 -8.34 0.18
C HIS A 28 -1.20 -6.86 0.32
N HIS A 29 -0.93 -6.44 1.54
CA HIS A 29 -0.31 -5.13 1.77
C HIS A 29 1.16 -5.21 1.37
N VAL A 30 1.58 -4.35 0.46
CA VAL A 30 2.96 -4.24 -0.02
C VAL A 30 3.38 -2.78 -0.08
N GLU A 31 4.67 -2.52 0.11
CA GLU A 31 5.20 -1.16 0.07
C GLU A 31 6.33 -0.99 -0.96
N THR A 32 6.91 -2.11 -1.43
CA THR A 32 8.03 -2.09 -2.37
C THR A 32 7.87 -3.10 -3.49
N VAL A 33 8.55 -2.85 -4.61
CA VAL A 33 8.59 -3.78 -5.75
C VAL A 33 9.29 -5.09 -5.36
N GLU A 34 10.27 -5.05 -4.46
CA GLU A 34 10.97 -6.24 -3.96
C GLU A 34 10.01 -7.18 -3.24
N GLN A 35 9.14 -6.64 -2.36
CA GLN A 35 8.11 -7.44 -1.69
C GLN A 35 7.17 -8.09 -2.70
N ILE A 36 6.79 -7.35 -3.74
CA ILE A 36 5.93 -7.86 -4.81
C ILE A 36 6.60 -9.02 -5.54
N LYS A 37 7.87 -8.87 -5.92
CA LYS A 37 8.63 -9.93 -6.61
C LYS A 37 8.73 -11.20 -5.79
N ASP A 38 8.98 -11.08 -4.49
CA ASP A 38 9.07 -12.21 -3.59
C ASP A 38 7.73 -12.95 -3.47
N LEU A 39 6.64 -12.21 -3.31
CA LEU A 39 5.29 -12.79 -3.26
C LEU A 39 4.93 -13.50 -4.57
N LEU A 40 5.20 -12.87 -5.72
CA LEU A 40 4.92 -13.48 -7.02
C LEU A 40 5.72 -14.76 -7.24
N ALA A 41 7.00 -14.78 -6.84
CA ALA A 41 7.83 -15.98 -6.93
C ALA A 41 7.25 -17.11 -6.06
N ASN A 42 6.78 -16.80 -4.86
CA ASN A 42 6.14 -17.76 -3.96
C ASN A 42 4.84 -18.31 -4.54
N TYR A 43 4.01 -17.48 -5.14
CA TYR A 43 2.76 -17.91 -5.79
C TYR A 43 3.03 -18.81 -7.00
N ARG A 44 4.00 -18.47 -7.84
CA ARG A 44 4.38 -19.29 -9.00
C ARG A 44 4.92 -20.66 -8.56
N LYS A 45 5.63 -20.70 -7.46
CA LYS A 45 6.14 -21.96 -6.90
C LYS A 45 5.02 -22.79 -6.28
N LYS A 46 4.15 -22.17 -5.48
CA LYS A 46 3.04 -22.85 -4.81
C LYS A 46 2.00 -23.38 -5.80
N TYR A 47 1.68 -22.59 -6.82
CA TYR A 47 0.69 -22.91 -7.85
C TYR A 47 1.37 -23.19 -9.20
N TYR A 48 2.44 -23.98 -9.18
CA TYR A 48 3.26 -24.28 -10.37
C TYR A 48 2.48 -24.91 -11.53
N ASP A 49 1.38 -25.59 -11.23
CA ASP A 49 0.49 -26.25 -12.19
C ASP A 49 -0.66 -25.35 -12.67
N ALA A 50 -0.74 -24.12 -12.20
CA ALA A 50 -1.73 -23.16 -12.66
C ALA A 50 -1.40 -22.66 -14.06
N ARG A 51 -2.45 -22.36 -14.85
CA ARG A 51 -2.31 -21.88 -16.21
C ARG A 51 -1.77 -20.46 -16.26
N HIS A 52 -2.26 -19.60 -15.37
CA HIS A 52 -1.87 -18.19 -15.30
C HIS A 52 -1.80 -17.73 -13.85
N VAL A 53 -0.83 -16.86 -13.56
CA VAL A 53 -0.69 -16.15 -12.30
C VAL A 53 -0.66 -14.65 -12.64
N CYS A 54 -1.85 -14.07 -12.75
CA CYS A 54 -2.03 -12.67 -13.14
C CYS A 54 -2.01 -11.77 -11.91
N TYR A 55 -1.65 -10.51 -12.09
CA TYR A 55 -1.60 -9.60 -10.96
C TYR A 55 -1.75 -8.14 -11.36
N ALA A 56 -2.02 -7.31 -10.37
CA ALA A 56 -1.88 -5.87 -10.45
C ALA A 56 -1.43 -5.34 -9.09
N TYR A 57 -0.71 -4.22 -9.09
CA TYR A 57 -0.35 -3.52 -7.87
C TYR A 57 -0.44 -2.01 -8.02
N MET A 58 -0.55 -1.34 -6.89
CA MET A 58 -0.52 0.11 -6.75
C MET A 58 0.33 0.43 -5.53
N LEU A 59 1.29 1.36 -5.66
CA LEU A 59 2.20 1.76 -4.59
C LEU A 59 2.17 3.27 -4.37
N GLY A 60 2.34 3.66 -3.13
CA GLY A 60 2.50 5.03 -2.69
C GLY A 60 1.18 5.79 -2.52
N PRO A 61 1.16 6.79 -1.64
CA PRO A 61 -0.06 7.59 -1.40
C PRO A 61 -0.52 8.35 -2.64
N GLU A 62 0.42 8.75 -3.51
CA GLU A 62 0.13 9.48 -4.75
C GLU A 62 -0.44 8.58 -5.85
N ARG A 63 -0.35 7.26 -5.71
CA ARG A 63 -0.88 6.27 -6.65
C ARG A 63 -0.35 6.45 -8.08
N THR A 64 0.96 6.76 -8.19
CA THR A 64 1.64 6.97 -9.47
C THR A 64 2.46 5.78 -9.95
N GLU A 65 2.71 4.81 -9.06
CA GLU A 65 3.46 3.60 -9.38
C GLU A 65 2.52 2.40 -9.37
N PHE A 66 2.22 1.86 -10.53
CA PHE A 66 1.30 0.75 -10.69
C PHE A 66 1.68 -0.13 -11.87
N ARG A 67 1.19 -1.37 -11.85
CA ARG A 67 1.38 -2.29 -12.95
C ARG A 67 0.23 -3.30 -13.00
N ALA A 68 -0.13 -3.72 -14.22
CA ALA A 68 -1.06 -4.80 -14.50
C ALA A 68 -0.38 -5.84 -15.40
N ASN A 69 -0.57 -7.13 -15.11
CA ASN A 69 0.07 -8.21 -15.86
C ASN A 69 -0.93 -9.34 -16.14
N ASP A 70 -1.03 -9.72 -17.41
CA ASP A 70 -1.97 -10.73 -17.87
C ASP A 70 -1.42 -12.17 -17.83
N ASP A 71 -0.12 -12.34 -17.62
CA ASP A 71 0.57 -13.64 -17.56
C ASP A 71 0.08 -14.66 -18.62
N GLY A 72 0.08 -14.24 -19.88
CA GLY A 72 -0.31 -15.10 -21.01
C GLY A 72 -1.80 -15.16 -21.31
N GLU A 73 -2.67 -14.56 -20.51
CA GLU A 73 -4.06 -14.35 -20.86
C GLU A 73 -4.16 -13.34 -22.03
N PRO A 74 -5.25 -13.32 -22.80
CA PRO A 74 -5.42 -12.30 -23.83
C PRO A 74 -5.27 -10.89 -23.27
N SER A 75 -4.69 -9.99 -24.07
CA SER A 75 -4.35 -8.63 -23.63
C SER A 75 -5.52 -7.92 -22.94
N SER A 76 -5.26 -7.35 -21.77
CA SER A 76 -6.20 -6.54 -20.99
C SER A 76 -7.42 -7.31 -20.43
N THR A 77 -7.35 -8.64 -20.37
CA THR A 77 -8.45 -9.47 -19.85
C THR A 77 -8.27 -9.88 -18.39
N ALA A 78 -7.08 -9.72 -17.83
CA ALA A 78 -6.75 -10.15 -16.46
C ALA A 78 -6.20 -9.02 -15.61
N GLY A 79 -5.02 -8.51 -15.94
CA GLY A 79 -4.34 -7.50 -15.15
C GLY A 79 -5.13 -6.19 -15.01
N LYS A 80 -5.70 -5.69 -16.09
CA LYS A 80 -6.51 -4.46 -16.07
C LYS A 80 -7.78 -4.60 -15.23
N PRO A 81 -8.57 -5.68 -15.34
CA PRO A 81 -9.71 -5.89 -14.45
C PRO A 81 -9.32 -5.94 -12.95
N ILE A 82 -8.18 -6.54 -12.64
CA ILE A 82 -7.66 -6.55 -11.26
C ILE A 82 -7.31 -5.11 -10.81
N LEU A 83 -6.54 -4.39 -11.63
CA LEU A 83 -6.18 -2.99 -11.35
C LEU A 83 -7.42 -2.10 -11.23
N GLY A 84 -8.44 -2.35 -12.03
CA GLY A 84 -9.72 -1.64 -11.97
C GLY A 84 -10.40 -1.78 -10.61
N GLN A 85 -10.28 -2.93 -9.95
CA GLN A 85 -10.83 -3.13 -8.60
C GLN A 85 -10.01 -2.38 -7.54
N ILE A 86 -8.69 -2.33 -7.71
CA ILE A 86 -7.83 -1.50 -6.85
C ILE A 86 -8.24 -0.04 -6.97
N ASN A 87 -8.43 0.45 -8.20
CA ASN A 87 -8.79 1.84 -8.46
C ASN A 87 -10.21 2.19 -7.99
N SER A 88 -11.19 1.34 -8.23
CA SER A 88 -12.58 1.60 -7.81
C SER A 88 -12.75 1.64 -6.29
N ASN A 89 -11.88 0.95 -5.55
CA ASN A 89 -11.85 0.99 -4.09
C ASN A 89 -10.84 2.01 -3.55
N GLU A 90 -10.18 2.77 -4.42
CA GLU A 90 -9.20 3.80 -4.07
C GLU A 90 -8.06 3.29 -3.18
N LEU A 91 -7.62 2.05 -3.41
CA LEU A 91 -6.58 1.41 -2.60
C LEU A 91 -5.19 1.69 -3.16
N THR A 92 -4.20 1.74 -2.28
CA THR A 92 -2.79 1.79 -2.61
C THR A 92 -2.00 0.91 -1.64
N ASP A 93 -0.69 0.75 -1.88
CA ASP A 93 0.16 -0.18 -1.15
C ASP A 93 -0.44 -1.59 -1.10
N ILE A 94 -0.88 -2.06 -2.26
CA ILE A 94 -1.59 -3.33 -2.43
C ILE A 94 -1.12 -4.08 -3.67
N LEU A 95 -0.99 -5.37 -3.52
CA LEU A 95 -0.83 -6.34 -4.62
C LEU A 95 -2.02 -7.29 -4.57
N ILE A 96 -2.65 -7.50 -5.72
CA ILE A 96 -3.65 -8.57 -5.89
C ILE A 96 -3.15 -9.54 -6.94
N VAL A 97 -3.03 -10.80 -6.55
CA VAL A 97 -2.64 -11.92 -7.42
C VAL A 97 -3.87 -12.78 -7.66
N VAL A 98 -4.14 -13.14 -8.92
CA VAL A 98 -5.21 -14.07 -9.27
C VAL A 98 -4.62 -15.24 -10.01
N VAL A 99 -4.73 -16.42 -9.41
CA VAL A 99 -4.26 -17.70 -9.96
C VAL A 99 -5.43 -18.37 -10.67
N ARG A 100 -5.24 -18.75 -11.93
CA ARG A 100 -6.29 -19.42 -12.73
C ARG A 100 -5.93 -20.86 -13.02
N TYR A 101 -6.88 -21.75 -12.74
CA TYR A 101 -6.89 -23.12 -13.22
C TYR A 101 -7.92 -23.27 -14.34
N TYR A 102 -7.46 -23.67 -15.52
CA TYR A 102 -8.30 -23.82 -16.69
C TYR A 102 -9.24 -25.03 -16.54
N GLY A 103 -10.53 -24.82 -16.84
CA GLY A 103 -11.56 -25.87 -16.69
C GLY A 103 -11.94 -26.63 -17.96
N GLY A 104 -11.18 -26.46 -19.05
CA GLY A 104 -11.42 -27.15 -20.30
C GLY A 104 -12.38 -26.42 -21.27
N VAL A 105 -12.95 -25.29 -20.86
CA VAL A 105 -13.87 -24.49 -21.67
C VAL A 105 -13.38 -23.06 -21.74
N ASN A 106 -13.30 -22.49 -22.94
CA ASN A 106 -12.92 -21.10 -23.13
C ASN A 106 -14.01 -20.16 -22.63
N LEU A 107 -13.61 -19.12 -21.89
CA LEU A 107 -14.55 -18.14 -21.35
C LEU A 107 -14.78 -16.96 -22.29
N GLY A 108 -13.89 -16.78 -23.27
CA GLY A 108 -13.88 -15.58 -24.12
C GLY A 108 -13.34 -14.37 -23.36
N THR A 109 -13.06 -13.29 -24.08
CA THR A 109 -12.44 -12.08 -23.48
C THR A 109 -13.37 -11.42 -22.45
N SER A 110 -14.66 -11.31 -22.73
CA SER A 110 -15.63 -10.72 -21.79
C SER A 110 -15.81 -11.58 -20.53
N GLY A 111 -15.82 -12.91 -20.68
CA GLY A 111 -15.90 -13.83 -19.53
C GLY A 111 -14.67 -13.78 -18.64
N LEU A 112 -13.48 -13.63 -19.24
CA LEU A 112 -12.23 -13.47 -18.48
C LEU A 112 -12.20 -12.17 -17.70
N ILE A 113 -12.60 -11.06 -18.33
CA ILE A 113 -12.66 -9.75 -17.65
C ILE A 113 -13.55 -9.82 -16.41
N VAL A 114 -14.74 -10.42 -16.54
CA VAL A 114 -15.67 -10.61 -15.42
C VAL A 114 -15.03 -11.48 -14.33
N ALA A 115 -14.42 -12.61 -14.71
CA ALA A 115 -13.85 -13.57 -13.76
C ALA A 115 -12.72 -12.96 -12.93
N TYR A 116 -11.77 -12.29 -13.57
CA TYR A 116 -10.65 -11.63 -12.85
C TYR A 116 -11.14 -10.48 -11.97
N ARG A 117 -12.10 -9.70 -12.47
CA ARG A 117 -12.72 -8.61 -11.69
C ARG A 117 -13.43 -9.14 -10.44
N GLU A 118 -14.26 -10.16 -10.59
CA GLU A 118 -15.03 -10.72 -9.48
C GLU A 118 -14.13 -11.40 -8.44
N ALA A 119 -13.10 -12.13 -8.88
CA ALA A 119 -12.14 -12.75 -7.98
C ALA A 119 -11.38 -11.68 -7.16
N ALA A 120 -10.90 -10.62 -7.82
CA ALA A 120 -10.20 -9.52 -7.15
C ALA A 120 -11.13 -8.78 -6.18
N SER A 121 -12.38 -8.51 -6.59
CA SER A 121 -13.40 -7.89 -5.74
C SER A 121 -13.66 -8.71 -4.47
N ASP A 122 -13.74 -10.02 -4.62
CA ASP A 122 -13.96 -10.93 -3.49
C ASP A 122 -12.78 -10.93 -2.52
N ALA A 123 -11.54 -10.89 -3.03
CA ALA A 123 -10.34 -10.78 -2.18
C ALA A 123 -10.35 -9.48 -1.36
N ILE A 124 -10.72 -8.35 -1.98
CA ILE A 124 -10.83 -7.06 -1.28
C ILE A 124 -11.92 -7.13 -0.22
N ALA A 125 -13.06 -7.76 -0.51
CA ALA A 125 -14.18 -7.90 0.43
C ALA A 125 -13.79 -8.70 1.68
N HIS A 126 -12.83 -9.63 1.58
CA HIS A 126 -12.33 -10.43 2.68
C HIS A 126 -11.06 -9.86 3.33
N ALA A 127 -10.55 -8.74 2.83
CA ALA A 127 -9.47 -7.99 3.45
C ALA A 127 -10.06 -6.93 4.40
N GLU A 128 -9.24 -6.48 5.33
CA GLU A 128 -9.61 -5.35 6.20
C GLU A 128 -9.01 -4.07 5.63
N VAL A 129 -9.88 -3.18 5.14
CA VAL A 129 -9.45 -1.87 4.61
C VAL A 129 -9.27 -0.89 5.76
N GLU A 130 -8.18 -0.11 5.71
CA GLU A 130 -7.92 0.95 6.67
C GLU A 130 -7.45 2.23 5.97
N THR A 131 -7.67 3.36 6.65
CA THR A 131 -7.11 4.64 6.24
C THR A 131 -5.85 4.91 7.07
N ARG A 132 -4.75 5.26 6.40
CA ARG A 132 -3.49 5.67 7.03
C ARG A 132 -3.19 7.12 6.69
N GLN A 133 -2.47 7.77 7.62
CA GLN A 133 -1.97 9.13 7.41
C GLN A 133 -0.60 9.08 6.76
N VAL A 134 -0.35 10.03 5.86
CA VAL A 134 1.01 10.28 5.35
C VAL A 134 1.75 11.07 6.41
N GLU A 135 2.86 10.54 6.89
CA GLU A 135 3.69 11.19 7.91
C GLU A 135 5.00 11.69 7.33
N GLU A 136 5.54 12.74 7.93
CA GLU A 136 6.85 13.29 7.61
C GLU A 136 7.72 13.27 8.86
N VAL A 137 8.99 12.87 8.70
CA VAL A 137 9.96 12.84 9.78
C VAL A 137 10.74 14.15 9.79
N ILE A 138 10.80 14.80 10.96
CA ILE A 138 11.53 16.03 11.19
C ILE A 138 12.62 15.75 12.21
N THR A 139 13.86 16.15 11.90
CA THR A 139 15.00 16.09 12.81
C THR A 139 15.35 17.51 13.22
N TYR A 140 15.40 17.78 14.53
CA TYR A 140 15.70 19.09 15.07
C TYR A 140 16.79 18.99 16.12
N SER A 141 17.86 19.77 15.95
CA SER A 141 18.98 19.88 16.89
C SER A 141 18.92 21.22 17.61
N PHE A 142 19.17 21.21 18.90
CA PHE A 142 19.05 22.40 19.74
C PHE A 142 19.99 22.34 20.96
N ALA A 143 20.27 23.50 21.51
CA ALA A 143 21.03 23.60 22.78
C ALA A 143 20.12 23.29 23.97
N TYR A 144 20.66 22.70 25.02
CA TYR A 144 19.91 22.27 26.20
C TYR A 144 18.96 23.33 26.79
N PRO A 145 19.35 24.64 26.88
CA PRO A 145 18.46 25.66 27.41
C PRO A 145 17.10 25.78 26.68
N LEU A 146 17.00 25.32 25.44
CA LEU A 146 15.75 25.33 24.68
C LEU A 146 14.84 24.12 24.92
N MET A 147 15.28 23.17 25.78
CA MET A 147 14.56 21.92 26.04
C MET A 147 13.08 22.16 26.42
N ASN A 148 12.82 23.05 27.34
CA ASN A 148 11.48 23.31 27.83
C ASN A 148 10.57 23.86 26.69
N GLU A 149 11.12 24.76 25.86
CA GLU A 149 10.42 25.34 24.73
C GLU A 149 10.10 24.27 23.66
N VAL A 150 11.08 23.42 23.35
CA VAL A 150 10.90 22.30 22.40
C VAL A 150 9.81 21.35 22.90
N MET A 151 9.88 20.96 24.16
CA MET A 151 8.91 20.01 24.73
C MET A 151 7.51 20.61 24.86
N ARG A 152 7.39 21.92 25.01
CA ARG A 152 6.10 22.62 24.96
C ARG A 152 5.46 22.48 23.58
N ILE A 153 6.22 22.71 22.51
CA ILE A 153 5.75 22.55 21.13
C ILE A 153 5.33 21.10 20.87
N VAL A 154 6.14 20.13 21.30
CA VAL A 154 5.84 18.70 21.19
C VAL A 154 4.53 18.37 21.90
N LYS A 155 4.30 18.89 23.09
CA LYS A 155 3.08 18.67 23.85
C LYS A 155 1.84 19.28 23.15
N GLU A 156 1.97 20.47 22.55
CA GLU A 156 0.87 21.16 21.87
C GLU A 156 0.50 20.50 20.55
N MET A 157 1.49 20.11 19.74
CA MET A 157 1.27 19.54 18.40
C MET A 157 1.19 18.03 18.37
N GLN A 158 1.65 17.36 19.41
CA GLN A 158 1.59 15.91 19.59
C GLN A 158 2.19 15.07 18.46
N PRO A 159 3.38 15.41 17.93
CA PRO A 159 4.06 14.49 17.02
C PRO A 159 4.50 13.24 17.76
N ARG A 160 4.71 12.15 17.00
CA ARG A 160 5.30 10.93 17.59
C ARG A 160 6.81 11.11 17.71
N ILE A 161 7.34 10.89 18.90
CA ILE A 161 8.78 10.97 19.15
C ILE A 161 9.42 9.65 18.68
N ILE A 162 10.31 9.74 17.68
CA ILE A 162 11.03 8.56 17.17
C ILE A 162 12.27 8.31 18.02
N SER A 163 13.04 9.37 18.31
CA SER A 163 14.25 9.29 19.10
C SER A 163 14.61 10.62 19.74
N GLN A 164 15.34 10.57 20.85
CA GLN A 164 15.88 11.73 21.56
C GLN A 164 17.31 11.40 21.99
N THR A 165 18.23 12.35 21.78
CA THR A 165 19.60 12.25 22.27
C THR A 165 19.95 13.54 23.00
N TYR A 166 20.72 13.42 24.11
CA TYR A 166 21.05 14.52 25.04
C TYR A 166 22.54 14.53 25.33
N ASP A 167 23.35 14.63 24.27
CA ASP A 167 24.82 14.77 24.41
C ASP A 167 25.20 16.26 24.51
N ASN A 168 26.33 16.64 23.93
CA ASN A 168 26.77 18.04 23.86
C ASN A 168 25.74 18.91 23.11
N THR A 169 25.05 18.34 22.18
CA THR A 169 23.91 18.93 21.48
C THR A 169 22.72 17.99 21.62
N CYS A 170 21.55 18.55 21.92
CA CYS A 170 20.31 17.76 21.94
C CYS A 170 19.78 17.59 20.53
N GLU A 171 19.27 16.40 20.23
CA GLU A 171 18.59 16.11 18.95
C GLU A 171 17.29 15.37 19.22
N ILE A 172 16.24 15.77 18.53
CA ILE A 172 14.95 15.11 18.58
C ILE A 172 14.49 14.77 17.15
N ARG A 173 14.00 13.55 16.95
CA ARG A 173 13.38 13.11 15.71
C ARG A 173 11.90 12.87 15.95
N LEU A 174 11.08 13.55 15.14
CA LEU A 174 9.62 13.59 15.29
C LEU A 174 8.97 13.13 13.99
N SER A 175 7.88 12.38 14.10
CA SER A 175 7.02 12.05 12.98
C SER A 175 5.66 12.71 13.19
N ILE A 176 5.20 13.42 12.17
CA ILE A 176 3.94 14.15 12.22
C ILE A 176 3.21 14.02 10.88
N ARG A 177 1.89 14.16 10.91
CA ARG A 177 1.07 14.20 9.71
C ARG A 177 1.59 15.25 8.72
N LYS A 178 1.71 14.88 7.45
CA LYS A 178 2.32 15.71 6.41
C LYS A 178 1.72 17.12 6.32
N SER A 179 0.39 17.25 6.49
CA SER A 179 -0.30 18.55 6.46
C SER A 179 0.11 19.47 7.60
N GLU A 180 0.67 18.96 8.69
CA GLU A 180 1.08 19.72 9.87
C GLU A 180 2.60 19.91 9.94
N ALA A 181 3.36 19.27 9.06
CA ALA A 181 4.83 19.24 9.12
C ALA A 181 5.46 20.64 8.98
N GLU A 182 4.97 21.46 8.07
CA GLU A 182 5.50 22.82 7.85
C GLU A 182 5.28 23.71 9.08
N GLN A 183 4.13 23.60 9.74
CA GLN A 183 3.85 24.35 10.95
C GLN A 183 4.81 23.93 12.09
N LEU A 184 5.06 22.64 12.26
CA LEU A 184 5.99 22.14 13.27
C LEU A 184 7.43 22.61 13.00
N LYS A 185 7.89 22.49 11.75
CA LYS A 185 9.21 22.98 11.33
C LYS A 185 9.38 24.47 11.63
N SER A 186 8.37 25.28 11.27
CA SER A 186 8.38 26.72 11.49
C SER A 186 8.45 27.08 12.95
N ARG A 187 7.64 26.44 13.80
CA ARG A 187 7.65 26.68 15.25
C ARG A 187 8.99 26.33 15.91
N LEU A 188 9.59 25.19 15.50
CA LEU A 188 10.90 24.79 16.00
C LEU A 188 12.01 25.73 15.52
N SER A 189 11.99 26.11 14.25
CA SER A 189 12.98 27.03 13.68
C SER A 189 12.97 28.40 14.37
N ASN A 190 11.80 28.90 14.75
CA ASN A 190 11.66 30.19 15.41
C ASN A 190 12.32 30.22 16.80
N LEU A 191 12.50 29.08 17.46
CA LEU A 191 13.19 28.99 18.74
C LEU A 191 14.69 29.30 18.64
N SER A 192 15.26 29.17 17.46
CA SER A 192 16.70 29.36 17.20
C SER A 192 17.09 30.84 17.09
N PHE A 193 16.11 31.76 17.06
CA PHE A 193 16.32 33.19 16.86
C PHE A 193 16.04 34.05 18.12
N GLU A 194 15.73 33.43 19.28
CA GLU A 194 15.51 34.12 20.56
C GLU A 194 16.77 34.15 21.46
#